data_ec42e40a9e87b678a1121c51775f806b
#
_entry.id   ec42e40a9e87b678a1121c51775f806b
#
_cell.length_a   1.000
_cell.length_b   1.000
_cell.length_c   1.000
_cell.angle_alpha   90.00
_cell.angle_beta   90.00
_cell.angle_gamma   90.00
#
_symmetry.space_group_name_H-M   'P 1'
#
loop_
_entity.id
_entity.type
_entity.pdbx_description
1 polymer ?
#
loop_
_entity_poly.entity_id
_entity_poly.type
_entity_poly.pdbx_seq_one_letter_code
_entity_poly.pdbx_strand_id
1 'polypeptide(L)'
;KKYPAYWAMSSNVSYLNVYSQVRGNPYLEPERIYMARANYILKKKYVFGLFANHQVNYIRQLYYQDTKALRAYYQSVNFDKHNTFGAMAVIPFRIGGAVSSRFVASGLLIQDEGIFIDIPFDRKKLFGQLMLFNTFTLSKKKNLSLEVNARYSAPSIQGIYDVDGIYN
;
A
#
# COMPACT_ATOMS: atom_id res chain seq x y z
N LYS A 1 -17.08 6.18 6.41
CA LYS A 1 -17.53 5.46 5.21
C LYS A 1 -16.87 6.06 3.98
N LYS A 2 -16.51 5.22 3.02
CA LYS A 2 -16.03 5.61 1.71
C LYS A 2 -16.96 4.98 0.67
N TYR A 3 -17.53 5.80 -0.19
CA TYR A 3 -18.43 5.32 -1.24
C TYR A 3 -17.63 4.91 -2.48
N PRO A 4 -18.10 3.90 -3.22
CA PRO A 4 -17.50 3.54 -4.50
C PRO A 4 -17.55 4.73 -5.47
N ALA A 5 -16.58 4.83 -6.35
CA ALA A 5 -16.63 5.81 -7.42
C ALA A 5 -17.72 5.45 -8.44
N TYR A 6 -18.41 6.45 -8.98
CA TYR A 6 -19.51 6.25 -9.93
C TYR A 6 -19.12 5.36 -11.12
N TRP A 7 -17.96 5.58 -11.70
CA TRP A 7 -17.47 4.76 -12.82
C TRP A 7 -17.27 3.29 -12.45
N ALA A 8 -16.91 3.00 -11.18
CA ALA A 8 -16.72 1.63 -10.71
C ALA A 8 -18.04 0.89 -10.50
N MET A 9 -19.15 1.62 -10.32
CA MET A 9 -20.51 1.08 -10.18
C MET A 9 -21.26 1.04 -11.51
N SER A 10 -20.79 1.73 -12.53
CA SER A 10 -21.45 1.78 -13.84
C SER A 10 -21.46 0.39 -14.48
N SER A 11 -22.59 -0.01 -15.10
CA SER A 11 -22.65 -1.26 -15.87
C SER A 11 -21.86 -1.21 -17.18
N ASN A 12 -21.28 -0.05 -17.51
CA ASN A 12 -20.53 0.13 -18.74
C ASN A 12 -19.23 -0.67 -18.75
N VAL A 13 -18.86 -1.14 -19.93
CA VAL A 13 -17.58 -1.77 -20.21
C VAL A 13 -16.70 -0.77 -20.94
N SER A 14 -15.53 -0.48 -20.40
CA SER A 14 -14.51 0.37 -21.03
C SER A 14 -13.37 -0.51 -21.54
N TYR A 15 -13.00 -0.37 -22.80
CA TYR A 15 -11.90 -1.11 -23.40
C TYR A 15 -10.60 -0.33 -23.24
N LEU A 16 -9.60 -0.96 -22.63
CA LEU A 16 -8.24 -0.41 -22.55
C LEU A 16 -7.46 -0.71 -23.85
N ASN A 17 -7.71 -1.90 -24.41
CA ASN A 17 -7.20 -2.37 -25.70
C ASN A 17 -8.05 -3.55 -26.16
N VAL A 18 -7.65 -4.22 -27.27
CA VAL A 18 -8.38 -5.35 -27.85
C VAL A 18 -8.52 -6.54 -26.88
N TYR A 19 -7.55 -6.69 -25.95
CA TYR A 19 -7.47 -7.82 -25.03
C TYR A 19 -7.82 -7.47 -23.58
N SER A 20 -8.01 -6.19 -23.25
CA SER A 20 -8.20 -5.74 -21.88
C SER A 20 -9.38 -4.80 -21.75
N GLN A 21 -10.23 -5.04 -20.76
CA GLN A 21 -11.39 -4.21 -20.48
C GLN A 21 -11.58 -3.99 -18.99
N VAL A 22 -12.14 -2.84 -18.64
CA VAL A 22 -12.61 -2.50 -17.29
C VAL A 22 -14.11 -2.69 -17.25
N ARG A 23 -14.58 -3.47 -16.29
CA ARG A 23 -16.01 -3.69 -16.02
C ARG A 23 -16.39 -3.01 -14.71
N GLY A 24 -17.46 -2.27 -14.72
CA GLY A 24 -18.03 -1.79 -13.48
C GLY A 24 -18.77 -2.90 -12.72
N ASN A 25 -19.06 -2.62 -11.46
CA ASN A 25 -19.81 -3.51 -10.59
C ASN A 25 -20.89 -2.72 -9.85
N PRO A 26 -22.16 -2.78 -10.30
CA PRO A 26 -23.26 -2.04 -9.68
C PRO A 26 -23.56 -2.48 -8.23
N TYR A 27 -23.09 -3.64 -7.83
CA TYR A 27 -23.34 -4.22 -6.50
C TYR A 27 -22.28 -3.83 -5.47
N LEU A 28 -21.39 -2.87 -5.78
CA LEU A 28 -20.40 -2.40 -4.81
C LEU A 28 -21.06 -1.74 -3.61
N GLU A 29 -20.69 -2.24 -2.44
CA GLU A 29 -21.09 -1.69 -1.15
C GLU A 29 -20.10 -0.63 -0.65
N PRO A 30 -20.58 0.36 0.13
CA PRO A 30 -19.70 1.34 0.76
C PRO A 30 -18.74 0.71 1.76
N GLU A 31 -17.48 1.06 1.65
CA GLU A 31 -16.40 0.66 2.55
C GLU A 31 -16.53 1.35 3.92
N ARG A 32 -16.35 0.60 5.01
CA ARG A 32 -16.26 1.12 6.38
C ARG A 32 -14.83 0.99 6.87
N ILE A 33 -14.26 2.11 7.31
CA ILE A 33 -12.86 2.17 7.72
C ILE A 33 -12.80 2.55 9.18
N TYR A 34 -12.10 1.74 9.98
CA TYR A 34 -11.79 1.97 11.39
C TYR A 34 -10.27 2.03 11.53
N MET A 35 -9.76 3.15 12.03
CA MET A 35 -8.32 3.37 12.19
C MET A 35 -7.98 3.78 13.61
N ALA A 36 -6.91 3.21 14.13
CA ALA A 36 -6.29 3.62 15.38
C ALA A 36 -4.81 3.85 15.13
N ARG A 37 -4.26 4.92 15.71
CA ARG A 37 -2.84 5.23 15.63
C ARG A 37 -2.36 5.81 16.96
N ALA A 38 -1.21 5.32 17.41
CA ALA A 38 -0.48 5.87 18.55
C ALA A 38 0.95 6.21 18.11
N ASN A 39 1.43 7.40 18.48
CA ASN A 39 2.80 7.81 18.21
C ASN A 39 3.48 8.22 19.51
N TYR A 40 4.71 7.77 19.69
CA TYR A 40 5.60 8.18 20.75
C TYR A 40 6.78 8.94 20.17
N ILE A 41 7.01 10.16 20.66
CA ILE A 41 8.10 11.02 20.21
C ILE A 41 9.15 11.13 21.29
N LEU A 42 10.28 10.46 21.09
CA LEU A 42 11.40 10.47 22.00
C LEU A 42 12.35 11.61 21.67
N LYS A 43 12.74 12.40 22.71
CA LYS A 43 13.69 13.53 22.59
C LYS A 43 13.31 14.52 21.48
N LYS A 44 12.02 14.72 21.21
CA LYS A 44 11.50 15.59 20.12
C LYS A 44 12.07 15.28 18.74
N LYS A 45 12.59 14.08 18.52
CA LYS A 45 13.38 13.72 17.34
C LYS A 45 13.05 12.35 16.77
N TYR A 46 12.96 11.33 17.62
CA TYR A 46 12.70 9.96 17.21
C TYR A 46 11.20 9.69 17.29
N VAL A 47 10.63 9.12 16.25
CA VAL A 47 9.20 8.81 16.24
C VAL A 47 9.02 7.30 16.15
N PHE A 48 8.22 6.76 17.06
CA PHE A 48 7.76 5.37 17.04
C PHE A 48 6.25 5.37 16.97
N GLY A 49 5.71 4.63 16.02
CA GLY A 49 4.28 4.59 15.78
C GLY A 49 3.75 3.16 15.77
N LEU A 50 2.56 2.99 16.34
CA LEU A 50 1.73 1.81 16.16
C LEU A 50 0.47 2.22 15.41
N PHE A 51 -0.01 1.38 14.51
CA PHE A 51 -1.24 1.62 13.80
C PHE A 51 -2.01 0.33 13.55
N ALA A 52 -3.32 0.46 13.58
CA ALA A 52 -4.25 -0.58 13.22
C ALA A 52 -5.29 -0.01 12.27
N ASN A 53 -5.61 -0.72 11.23
CA ASN A 53 -6.65 -0.38 10.28
C ASN A 53 -7.50 -1.61 10.01
N HIS A 54 -8.81 -1.48 10.22
CA HIS A 54 -9.80 -2.50 9.95
C HIS A 54 -10.80 -1.94 8.95
N GLN A 55 -10.92 -2.58 7.80
CA GLN A 55 -11.81 -2.17 6.72
C GLN A 55 -12.79 -3.31 6.44
N VAL A 56 -14.07 -2.97 6.42
CA VAL A 56 -15.17 -3.88 6.07
C VAL A 56 -15.72 -3.45 4.72
N ASN A 57 -16.08 -4.40 3.88
CA ASN A 57 -16.48 -4.19 2.49
C ASN A 57 -15.39 -3.42 1.70
N TYR A 58 -14.14 -3.82 1.88
CA TYR A 58 -12.98 -3.16 1.28
C TYR A 58 -13.04 -3.23 -0.24
N ILE A 59 -13.06 -2.07 -0.89
CA ILE A 59 -13.18 -1.98 -2.35
C ILE A 59 -11.81 -2.10 -2.98
N ARG A 60 -11.61 -3.13 -3.80
CA ARG A 60 -10.38 -3.38 -4.52
C ARG A 60 -10.66 -3.69 -5.99
N GLN A 61 -9.86 -3.11 -6.88
CA GLN A 61 -9.86 -3.53 -8.28
C GLN A 61 -8.96 -4.76 -8.42
N LEU A 62 -9.54 -5.83 -8.92
CA LEU A 62 -8.83 -7.06 -9.24
C LEU A 62 -8.74 -7.25 -10.75
N TYR A 63 -7.69 -7.95 -11.13
CA TYR A 63 -7.44 -8.38 -12.48
C TYR A 63 -7.66 -9.89 -12.58
N TYR A 64 -8.38 -10.35 -13.57
CA TYR A 64 -8.44 -11.77 -13.91
C TYR A 64 -8.39 -11.95 -15.41
N GLN A 65 -7.88 -13.10 -15.83
CA GLN A 65 -7.77 -13.45 -17.22
C GLN A 65 -8.73 -14.59 -17.56
N ASP A 66 -9.58 -14.37 -18.54
CA ASP A 66 -10.38 -15.43 -19.13
C ASP A 66 -9.55 -16.11 -20.24
N THR A 67 -9.09 -17.31 -19.94
CA THR A 67 -8.26 -18.10 -20.87
C THR A 67 -9.03 -18.59 -22.09
N LYS A 68 -10.36 -18.70 -22.02
CA LYS A 68 -11.22 -19.11 -23.14
C LYS A 68 -11.45 -17.95 -24.09
N ALA A 69 -11.71 -16.76 -23.55
CA ALA A 69 -11.95 -15.57 -24.36
C ALA A 69 -10.65 -14.82 -24.71
N LEU A 70 -9.47 -15.24 -24.21
CA LEU A 70 -8.16 -14.59 -24.33
C LEU A 70 -8.23 -13.09 -23.98
N ARG A 71 -9.00 -12.77 -22.94
CA ARG A 71 -9.23 -11.39 -22.48
C ARG A 71 -8.92 -11.22 -21.02
N ALA A 72 -8.41 -10.05 -20.69
CA ALA A 72 -8.15 -9.62 -19.35
C ALA A 72 -9.25 -8.66 -18.86
N TYR A 73 -9.70 -8.84 -17.64
CA TYR A 73 -10.75 -8.06 -17.02
C TYR A 73 -10.25 -7.39 -15.75
N TYR A 74 -10.53 -6.09 -15.63
CA TYR A 74 -10.35 -5.34 -14.40
C TYR A 74 -11.72 -5.03 -13.82
N GLN A 75 -11.99 -5.46 -12.60
CA GLN A 75 -13.26 -5.21 -11.94
C GLN A 75 -13.05 -4.86 -10.47
N SER A 76 -13.77 -3.86 -9.99
CA SER A 76 -13.82 -3.53 -8.58
C SER A 76 -14.75 -4.50 -7.87
N VAL A 77 -14.30 -5.05 -6.74
CA VAL A 77 -15.06 -5.96 -5.89
C VAL A 77 -14.94 -5.54 -4.44
N ASN A 78 -15.88 -5.95 -3.60
CA ASN A 78 -15.73 -5.83 -2.16
C ASN A 78 -15.06 -7.09 -1.61
N PHE A 79 -14.04 -6.90 -0.78
CA PHE A 79 -13.55 -7.92 0.14
C PHE A 79 -14.31 -7.79 1.46
N ASP A 80 -14.55 -8.90 2.13
CA ASP A 80 -15.24 -8.90 3.42
C ASP A 80 -14.46 -8.07 4.44
N LYS A 81 -13.15 -8.28 4.50
CA LYS A 81 -12.25 -7.55 5.40
C LYS A 81 -10.88 -7.32 4.79
N HIS A 82 -10.34 -6.16 5.13
CA HIS A 82 -8.91 -5.85 4.97
C HIS A 82 -8.38 -5.32 6.28
N ASN A 83 -7.48 -6.04 6.90
CA ASN A 83 -6.85 -5.68 8.16
C ASN A 83 -5.38 -5.35 7.95
N THR A 84 -4.94 -4.27 8.56
CA THR A 84 -3.52 -3.93 8.62
C THR A 84 -3.17 -3.54 10.04
N PHE A 85 -2.20 -4.23 10.62
CA PHE A 85 -1.64 -3.91 11.92
C PHE A 85 -0.14 -3.77 11.81
N GLY A 86 0.43 -2.68 12.33
CA GLY A 86 1.85 -2.45 12.16
C GLY A 86 2.48 -1.47 13.10
N ALA A 87 3.80 -1.42 12.99
CA ALA A 87 4.66 -0.50 13.70
C ALA A 87 5.60 0.22 12.73
N MET A 88 5.99 1.43 13.10
CA MET A 88 6.97 2.21 12.35
C MET A 88 7.94 2.92 13.28
N ALA A 89 9.16 3.14 12.80
CA ALA A 89 10.18 3.94 13.47
C ALA A 89 10.79 4.94 12.47
N VAL A 90 10.95 6.19 12.91
CA VAL A 90 11.66 7.24 12.16
C VAL A 90 12.83 7.70 13.01
N ILE A 91 14.03 7.51 12.52
CA ILE A 91 15.29 7.74 13.22
C ILE A 91 16.13 8.74 12.41
N PRO A 92 16.05 10.04 12.68
CA PRO A 92 16.94 11.01 12.07
C PRO A 92 18.30 10.98 12.80
N PHE A 93 19.38 11.05 12.02
CA PHE A 93 20.75 11.14 12.54
C PHE A 93 21.61 12.02 11.64
N ARG A 94 22.76 12.43 12.16
CA ARG A 94 23.75 13.22 11.41
C ARG A 94 25.12 12.58 11.57
N ILE A 95 25.89 12.60 10.49
CA ILE A 95 27.26 12.14 10.46
C ILE A 95 28.13 13.37 10.17
N GLY A 96 28.86 13.83 11.18
CA GLY A 96 29.57 15.10 11.13
C GLY A 96 28.61 16.28 10.84
N GLY A 97 29.15 17.31 10.20
CA GLY A 97 28.35 18.49 9.78
C GLY A 97 27.81 18.41 8.34
N ALA A 98 28.22 17.41 7.57
CA ALA A 98 28.00 17.34 6.14
C ALA A 98 26.83 16.42 5.73
N VAL A 99 26.50 15.40 6.53
CA VAL A 99 25.48 14.42 6.19
C VAL A 99 24.33 14.46 7.19
N SER A 100 23.13 14.71 6.68
CA SER A 100 21.87 14.60 7.44
C SER A 100 21.08 13.43 6.89
N SER A 101 20.76 12.46 7.73
CA SER A 101 20.08 11.23 7.32
C SER A 101 18.81 11.00 8.12
N ARG A 102 17.85 10.33 7.51
CA ARG A 102 16.62 9.86 8.15
C ARG A 102 16.36 8.42 7.72
N PHE A 103 16.45 7.51 8.68
CA PHE A 103 16.07 6.12 8.49
C PHE A 103 14.60 5.93 8.90
N VAL A 104 13.85 5.25 8.06
CA VAL A 104 12.45 4.87 8.30
C VAL A 104 12.34 3.37 8.15
N ALA A 105 11.86 2.71 9.18
CA ALA A 105 11.53 1.29 9.16
C ALA A 105 10.06 1.11 9.49
N SER A 106 9.37 0.24 8.78
CA SER A 106 8.01 -0.18 9.10
C SER A 106 7.83 -1.66 8.87
N GLY A 107 7.04 -2.28 9.75
CA GLY A 107 6.59 -3.65 9.62
C GLY A 107 5.08 -3.70 9.84
N LEU A 108 4.36 -4.44 9.00
CA LEU A 108 2.92 -4.59 9.10
C LEU A 108 2.48 -6.00 8.75
N LEU A 109 1.48 -6.47 9.49
CA LEU A 109 0.71 -7.65 9.15
C LEU A 109 -0.49 -7.22 8.32
N ILE A 110 -0.62 -7.78 7.12
CA ILE A 110 -1.74 -7.55 6.21
C ILE A 110 -2.58 -8.83 6.22
N GLN A 111 -3.90 -8.67 6.32
CA GLN A 111 -4.86 -9.75 6.14
C GLN A 111 -5.95 -9.30 5.19
N ASP A 112 -6.17 -10.06 4.13
CA ASP A 112 -7.26 -9.93 3.17
C ASP A 112 -8.18 -11.15 3.24
N GLU A 113 -9.47 -10.92 3.48
CA GLU A 113 -10.50 -11.96 3.53
C GLU A 113 -11.65 -11.56 2.59
N GLY A 114 -12.14 -12.53 1.80
CA GLY A 114 -13.26 -12.29 0.89
C GLY A 114 -13.51 -13.43 -0.05
N ILE A 115 -14.36 -13.16 -1.04
CA ILE A 115 -14.69 -14.09 -2.12
C ILE A 115 -14.33 -13.42 -3.45
N PHE A 116 -13.64 -14.14 -4.32
CA PHE A 116 -13.36 -13.70 -5.68
C PHE A 116 -13.63 -14.82 -6.68
N ILE A 117 -14.54 -14.59 -7.63
CA ILE A 117 -15.00 -15.57 -8.63
C ILE A 117 -15.38 -16.88 -7.93
N ASP A 118 -16.26 -16.79 -6.91
CA ASP A 118 -16.78 -17.90 -6.09
C ASP A 118 -15.72 -18.69 -5.31
N ILE A 119 -14.48 -18.19 -5.23
CA ILE A 119 -13.40 -18.77 -4.47
C ILE A 119 -13.18 -17.95 -3.19
N PRO A 120 -13.46 -18.50 -2.00
CA PRO A 120 -13.16 -17.84 -0.76
C PRO A 120 -11.65 -17.80 -0.50
N PHE A 121 -11.16 -16.71 0.09
CA PHE A 121 -9.77 -16.58 0.50
C PHE A 121 -9.64 -15.88 1.86
N ASP A 122 -8.68 -16.31 2.65
CA ASP A 122 -8.17 -15.63 3.85
C ASP A 122 -6.65 -15.69 3.78
N ARG A 123 -6.02 -14.58 3.50
CA ARG A 123 -4.58 -14.49 3.30
C ARG A 123 -3.96 -13.51 4.27
N LYS A 124 -2.87 -13.95 4.91
CA LYS A 124 -2.09 -13.15 5.85
C LYS A 124 -0.65 -13.10 5.41
N LYS A 125 -0.05 -11.92 5.46
CA LYS A 125 1.38 -11.75 5.16
C LYS A 125 2.01 -10.65 6.00
N LEU A 126 3.21 -10.94 6.50
CA LEU A 126 4.06 -9.91 7.11
C LEU A 126 4.79 -9.16 5.99
N PHE A 127 4.67 -7.85 6.00
CA PHE A 127 5.31 -6.93 5.07
C PHE A 127 6.27 -6.02 5.83
N GLY A 128 7.43 -5.77 5.26
CA GLY A 128 8.43 -4.86 5.81
C GLY A 128 8.90 -3.85 4.78
N GLN A 129 9.16 -2.63 5.22
CA GLN A 129 9.72 -1.58 4.39
C GLN A 129 10.82 -0.82 5.13
N LEU A 130 11.93 -0.59 4.46
CA LEU A 130 13.06 0.22 4.93
C LEU A 130 13.31 1.35 3.93
N MET A 131 13.51 2.56 4.44
CA MET A 131 13.87 3.72 3.63
C MET A 131 15.02 4.46 4.31
N LEU A 132 15.96 4.91 3.51
CA LEU A 132 17.06 5.75 3.96
C LEU A 132 17.11 6.99 3.07
N PHE A 133 16.92 8.14 3.69
CA PHE A 133 17.02 9.44 3.05
C PHE A 133 18.29 10.12 3.51
N ASN A 134 19.16 10.53 2.58
CA ASN A 134 20.41 11.18 2.88
C ASN A 134 20.51 12.51 2.13
N THR A 135 20.90 13.52 2.85
CA THR A 135 21.24 14.83 2.29
C THR A 135 22.69 15.14 2.61
N PHE A 136 23.52 15.24 1.58
CA PHE A 136 24.94 15.60 1.64
C PHE A 136 25.10 17.08 1.39
N THR A 137 25.61 17.82 2.35
CA THR A 137 25.97 19.24 2.16
C THR A 137 27.38 19.32 1.58
N LEU A 138 27.47 19.66 0.30
CA LEU A 138 28.72 19.63 -0.45
C LEU A 138 29.51 20.95 -0.35
N SER A 139 28.86 22.03 0.07
CA SER A 139 29.50 23.35 0.19
C SER A 139 29.45 23.85 1.64
N LYS A 140 30.55 24.44 2.09
CA LYS A 140 30.64 25.12 3.39
C LYS A 140 29.60 26.24 3.54
N LYS A 141 29.24 26.91 2.45
CA LYS A 141 28.19 27.96 2.41
C LYS A 141 26.77 27.39 2.36
N LYS A 142 26.62 26.05 2.39
CA LYS A 142 25.33 25.32 2.34
C LYS A 142 24.46 25.68 1.12
N ASN A 143 25.06 26.10 0.02
CA ASN A 143 24.36 26.43 -1.22
C ASN A 143 24.40 25.32 -2.27
N LEU A 144 25.03 24.18 -1.94
CA LEU A 144 25.06 22.98 -2.78
C LEU A 144 24.82 21.74 -1.91
N SER A 145 23.82 20.95 -2.26
CA SER A 145 23.52 19.69 -1.61
C SER A 145 23.19 18.60 -2.65
N LEU A 146 23.45 17.35 -2.28
CA LEU A 146 23.08 16.16 -3.02
C LEU A 146 22.14 15.32 -2.16
N GLU A 147 21.05 14.84 -2.72
CA GLU A 147 20.14 13.90 -2.07
C GLU A 147 20.27 12.51 -2.69
N VAL A 148 20.46 11.50 -1.84
CA VAL A 148 20.52 10.09 -2.23
C VAL A 148 19.59 9.30 -1.33
N ASN A 149 18.58 8.68 -1.94
CA ASN A 149 17.56 7.92 -1.23
C ASN A 149 17.64 6.45 -1.63
N ALA A 150 17.46 5.58 -0.65
CA ALA A 150 17.35 4.14 -0.86
C ALA A 150 16.05 3.62 -0.26
N ARG A 151 15.43 2.67 -0.93
CA ARG A 151 14.20 2.02 -0.48
C ARG A 151 14.28 0.51 -0.71
N TYR A 152 13.87 -0.23 0.30
CA TYR A 152 13.60 -1.66 0.23
C TYR A 152 12.16 -1.91 0.68
N SER A 153 11.42 -2.72 -0.07
CA SER A 153 10.09 -3.19 0.28
C SER A 153 10.05 -4.71 0.14
N ALA A 154 9.73 -5.41 1.21
CA ALA A 154 9.57 -6.86 1.20
C ALA A 154 8.37 -7.27 0.32
N PRO A 155 8.29 -8.53 -0.11
CA PRO A 155 7.09 -9.06 -0.78
C PRO A 155 5.84 -8.90 0.08
N SER A 156 4.72 -8.58 -0.55
CA SER A 156 3.42 -8.34 0.10
C SER A 156 2.31 -9.13 -0.56
N ILE A 157 1.07 -8.94 -0.11
CA ILE A 157 -0.13 -9.47 -0.77
C ILE A 157 -1.06 -8.36 -1.19
N GLN A 158 -1.84 -8.65 -2.21
CA GLN A 158 -2.93 -7.80 -2.66
C GLN A 158 -4.12 -8.70 -3.00
N GLY A 159 -5.00 -8.93 -2.01
CA GLY A 159 -6.05 -9.91 -2.12
C GLY A 159 -5.48 -11.30 -2.40
N ILE A 160 -5.84 -11.88 -3.54
CA ILE A 160 -5.39 -13.21 -3.97
C ILE A 160 -3.97 -13.22 -4.58
N TYR A 161 -3.38 -12.04 -4.87
CA TYR A 161 -2.09 -11.95 -5.55
C TYR A 161 -0.94 -11.76 -4.57
N ASP A 162 0.19 -12.37 -4.88
CA ASP A 162 1.48 -12.03 -4.30
C ASP A 162 2.10 -10.86 -5.07
N VAL A 163 2.70 -9.96 -4.34
CA VAL A 163 3.42 -8.79 -4.89
C VAL A 163 4.87 -8.92 -4.49
N ASP A 164 5.74 -8.95 -5.48
CA ASP A 164 7.18 -9.07 -5.26
C ASP A 164 7.76 -7.87 -4.53
N GLY A 165 8.90 -8.10 -3.87
CA GLY A 165 9.65 -7.05 -3.21
C GLY A 165 10.29 -6.08 -4.22
N ILE A 166 10.48 -4.83 -3.79
CA ILE A 166 11.09 -3.77 -4.61
C ILE A 166 12.27 -3.19 -3.84
N TYR A 167 13.40 -2.97 -4.54
CA TYR A 167 14.55 -2.20 -4.05
C TYR A 167 14.95 -1.17 -5.11
N ASN A 168 15.19 0.05 -4.64
CA ASN A 168 15.66 1.20 -5.41
C ASN A 168 16.76 1.93 -4.64
#